data_a607b808764af8ead78faaf578fc91b5
#
_entry.id   a607b808764af8ead78faaf578fc91b5
#
_cell.length_a   1.000
_cell.length_b   1.000
_cell.length_c   1.000
_cell.angle_alpha   90.00
_cell.angle_beta   90.00
_cell.angle_gamma   90.00
#
_symmetry.space_group_name_H-M   'P 1'
#
loop_
_entity.id
_entity.type
_entity.pdbx_description
1 polymer ?
#
loop_
_entity_poly.entity_id
_entity_poly.type
_entity_poly.pdbx_seq_one_letter_code
_entity_poly.pdbx_strand_id
1 'polypeptide(L)'
;MRRSATLATGIAALLATALATGPAWADSGSGTSMTHIKTAPGLASTLEGAGVVLYTRGGATSAVMGDSIAAPNGQVVFHVPVTGTSPTVKHQGSTLVLFNTNGDRQVELLNPVIDLRTGVVRATVGTGGATTAVFRIPNAKKLKPVTADGVTTIKGARLTLAPGVGGVVESGLGLPSGSLPDGTLFATADVTLQAKG
;
A
#
# COMPACT_ATOMS: atom_id res chain seq x y z
N MET A 1 -68.06 -31.96 20.09
CA MET A 1 -67.52 -31.67 18.74
C MET A 1 -67.04 -30.24 18.69
N ARG A 2 -65.74 -30.03 18.82
CA ARG A 2 -65.12 -28.70 18.72
C ARG A 2 -64.11 -28.76 17.55
N ARG A 3 -64.34 -27.93 16.54
CA ARG A 3 -63.48 -27.77 15.39
C ARG A 3 -62.44 -26.66 15.72
N SER A 4 -61.18 -27.03 15.78
CA SER A 4 -60.07 -26.09 15.87
C SER A 4 -59.69 -25.63 14.48
N ALA A 5 -59.71 -24.33 14.25
CA ALA A 5 -59.22 -23.69 13.02
C ALA A 5 -57.76 -23.30 13.25
N THR A 6 -56.88 -23.84 12.41
CA THR A 6 -55.47 -23.52 12.38
C THR A 6 -55.24 -22.33 11.47
N LEU A 7 -54.83 -21.21 12.04
CA LEU A 7 -54.36 -20.04 11.27
C LEU A 7 -52.93 -20.28 10.82
N ALA A 8 -52.70 -20.33 9.53
CA ALA A 8 -51.37 -20.34 8.92
C ALA A 8 -50.92 -18.89 8.75
N THR A 9 -49.94 -18.49 9.55
CA THR A 9 -49.29 -17.17 9.45
C THR A 9 -48.12 -17.28 8.43
N GLY A 10 -48.36 -16.74 7.25
CA GLY A 10 -47.31 -16.63 6.22
C GLY A 10 -46.33 -15.53 6.59
N ILE A 11 -45.08 -15.90 6.82
CA ILE A 11 -43.96 -14.97 6.97
C ILE A 11 -43.46 -14.67 5.55
N ALA A 12 -43.74 -13.48 5.07
CA ALA A 12 -43.15 -12.93 3.86
C ALA A 12 -41.72 -12.49 4.21
N ALA A 13 -40.73 -13.28 3.79
CA ALA A 13 -39.32 -12.90 3.85
C ALA A 13 -39.06 -11.83 2.80
N LEU A 14 -38.92 -10.59 3.21
CA LEU A 14 -38.33 -9.53 2.41
C LEU A 14 -36.82 -9.82 2.26
N LEU A 15 -36.42 -10.36 1.13
CA LEU A 15 -35.03 -10.34 0.67
C LEU A 15 -34.68 -8.91 0.30
N ALA A 16 -34.10 -8.17 1.25
CA ALA A 16 -33.39 -6.94 0.94
C ALA A 16 -32.08 -7.34 0.24
N THR A 17 -32.08 -7.29 -1.10
CA THR A 17 -30.84 -7.28 -1.87
C THR A 17 -30.11 -5.99 -1.58
N ALA A 18 -29.22 -6.02 -0.57
CA ALA A 18 -28.20 -5.00 -0.42
C ALA A 18 -27.30 -5.11 -1.66
N LEU A 19 -27.54 -4.27 -2.65
CA LEU A 19 -26.54 -3.94 -3.64
C LEU A 19 -25.35 -3.38 -2.86
N ALA A 20 -24.33 -4.21 -2.65
CA ALA A 20 -23.03 -3.76 -2.23
C ALA A 20 -22.48 -2.90 -3.37
N THR A 21 -22.84 -1.60 -3.33
CA THR A 21 -22.04 -0.59 -4.00
C THR A 21 -20.69 -0.66 -3.31
N GLY A 22 -19.74 -1.38 -3.95
CA GLY A 22 -18.34 -1.31 -3.56
C GLY A 22 -18.00 0.16 -3.36
N PRO A 23 -17.06 0.49 -2.45
CA PRO A 23 -16.66 1.87 -2.26
C PRO A 23 -16.32 2.41 -3.64
N ALA A 24 -17.18 3.31 -4.14
CA ALA A 24 -16.81 4.14 -5.26
C ALA A 24 -15.52 4.81 -4.78
N TRP A 25 -14.41 4.44 -5.40
CA TRP A 25 -13.16 5.16 -5.24
C TRP A 25 -13.51 6.59 -5.65
N ALA A 26 -13.86 7.40 -4.66
CA ALA A 26 -14.05 8.82 -4.88
C ALA A 26 -12.68 9.27 -5.42
N ASP A 27 -12.66 9.39 -6.74
CA ASP A 27 -11.68 10.17 -7.43
C ASP A 27 -11.77 11.54 -6.75
N SER A 28 -10.85 11.78 -5.80
CA SER A 28 -10.78 13.06 -5.10
C SER A 28 -10.28 14.05 -6.14
N GLY A 29 -11.14 14.32 -7.09
CA GLY A 29 -10.93 15.22 -8.20
C GLY A 29 -10.83 16.66 -7.73
N SER A 30 -9.77 16.96 -7.04
CA SER A 30 -9.26 18.31 -6.91
C SER A 30 -7.80 18.26 -6.48
N GLY A 31 -6.91 18.15 -7.47
CA GLY A 31 -5.60 18.74 -7.37
C GLY A 31 -4.62 18.24 -6.31
N THR A 32 -4.79 17.06 -5.71
CA THR A 32 -3.84 16.55 -4.73
C THR A 32 -2.80 15.64 -5.39
N SER A 33 -1.53 16.02 -5.29
CA SER A 33 -0.44 15.16 -5.74
C SER A 33 -0.37 13.90 -4.87
N MET A 34 -0.24 12.71 -5.51
CA MET A 34 -0.36 11.41 -4.87
C MET A 34 0.64 10.41 -5.42
N THR A 35 1.14 9.52 -4.58
CA THR A 35 1.83 8.31 -4.99
C THR A 35 0.98 7.09 -4.67
N HIS A 36 0.67 6.31 -5.68
CA HIS A 36 0.00 5.02 -5.54
C HIS A 36 1.06 3.93 -5.55
N ILE A 37 1.17 3.19 -4.45
CA ILE A 37 2.13 2.08 -4.30
C ILE A 37 1.33 0.79 -4.22
N LYS A 38 1.58 -0.14 -5.15
CA LYS A 38 0.90 -1.43 -5.21
C LYS A 38 1.92 -2.54 -4.96
N THR A 39 1.70 -3.38 -3.95
CA THR A 39 2.60 -4.50 -3.65
C THR A 39 2.78 -5.42 -4.86
N ALA A 40 3.92 -6.07 -4.96
CA ALA A 40 4.14 -7.08 -6.00
C ALA A 40 3.10 -8.21 -5.86
N PRO A 41 2.66 -8.81 -6.98
CA PRO A 41 1.76 -9.96 -6.94
C PRO A 41 2.33 -11.06 -6.05
N GLY A 42 1.51 -11.64 -5.17
CA GLY A 42 1.88 -12.70 -4.25
C GLY A 42 2.66 -12.26 -3.01
N LEU A 43 3.25 -11.06 -2.98
CA LEU A 43 3.99 -10.60 -1.81
C LEU A 43 3.07 -10.42 -0.59
N ALA A 44 1.92 -9.81 -0.79
CA ALA A 44 0.98 -9.57 0.31
C ALA A 44 0.49 -10.89 0.93
N SER A 45 0.16 -11.89 0.11
CA SER A 45 -0.26 -13.21 0.60
C SER A 45 0.89 -13.98 1.28
N THR A 46 2.12 -13.86 0.77
CA THR A 46 3.31 -14.45 1.41
C THR A 46 3.54 -13.85 2.79
N LEU A 47 3.44 -12.53 2.92
CA LEU A 47 3.59 -11.84 4.20
C LEU A 47 2.47 -12.19 5.17
N GLU A 48 1.22 -12.22 4.70
CA GLU A 48 0.07 -12.64 5.51
C GLU A 48 0.21 -14.08 6.01
N GLY A 49 0.67 -15.01 5.16
CA GLY A 49 0.98 -16.38 5.55
C GLY A 49 2.06 -16.49 6.63
N ALA A 50 2.95 -15.49 6.73
CA ALA A 50 3.94 -15.35 7.80
C ALA A 50 3.42 -14.54 9.00
N GLY A 51 2.14 -14.17 9.03
CA GLY A 51 1.52 -13.35 10.07
C GLY A 51 1.80 -11.85 9.95
N VAL A 52 2.32 -11.38 8.81
CA VAL A 52 2.64 -9.96 8.61
C VAL A 52 1.55 -9.28 7.80
N VAL A 53 0.98 -8.24 8.36
CA VAL A 53 0.02 -7.35 7.70
C VAL A 53 0.66 -6.02 7.33
N LEU A 54 0.19 -5.46 6.21
CA LEU A 54 0.65 -4.18 5.66
C LEU A 54 -0.45 -3.15 5.81
N TYR A 55 -0.13 -2.00 6.39
CA TYR A 55 -1.06 -0.87 6.48
C TYR A 55 -0.31 0.46 6.52
N THR A 56 -1.04 1.56 6.62
CA THR A 56 -0.47 2.91 6.68
C THR A 56 -0.96 3.67 7.89
N ARG A 57 -0.18 4.69 8.27
CA ARG A 57 -0.55 5.69 9.29
C ARG A 57 -0.30 7.10 8.76
N GLY A 58 -0.80 8.07 9.50
CA GLY A 58 -0.68 9.48 9.15
C GLY A 58 -1.55 9.87 7.97
N GLY A 59 -1.02 10.63 7.02
CA GLY A 59 -1.77 11.09 5.85
C GLY A 59 -2.01 10.04 4.77
N ALA A 60 -1.33 8.88 4.84
CA ALA A 60 -1.49 7.80 3.87
C ALA A 60 -2.68 6.90 4.21
N THR A 61 -3.28 6.28 3.19
CA THR A 61 -4.32 5.27 3.32
C THR A 61 -3.91 3.98 2.62
N SER A 62 -4.53 2.86 2.99
CA SER A 62 -4.31 1.57 2.35
C SER A 62 -5.61 0.85 2.05
N ALA A 63 -5.59 0.04 1.00
CA ALA A 63 -6.71 -0.78 0.59
C ALA A 63 -6.23 -2.13 0.06
N VAL A 64 -7.11 -3.11 0.07
CA VAL A 64 -6.87 -4.41 -0.56
C VAL A 64 -7.43 -4.37 -1.98
N MET A 65 -6.66 -4.88 -2.93
CA MET A 65 -7.07 -5.09 -4.32
C MET A 65 -6.95 -6.57 -4.66
N GLY A 66 -7.90 -7.07 -5.45
CA GLY A 66 -8.07 -8.50 -5.73
C GLY A 66 -9.18 -9.10 -4.86
N ASP A 67 -9.33 -10.41 -4.90
CA ASP A 67 -10.41 -11.12 -4.19
C ASP A 67 -10.20 -11.10 -2.66
N SER A 68 -8.95 -11.25 -2.22
CA SER A 68 -8.50 -11.10 -0.83
C SER A 68 -6.98 -10.91 -0.82
N ILE A 69 -6.40 -10.56 0.32
CA ILE A 69 -4.93 -10.49 0.47
C ILE A 69 -4.32 -11.89 0.23
N ALA A 70 -4.94 -12.93 0.76
CA ALA A 70 -4.48 -14.32 0.63
C ALA A 70 -4.61 -14.88 -0.80
N ALA A 71 -5.41 -14.26 -1.67
CA ALA A 71 -5.56 -14.71 -3.04
C ALA A 71 -4.27 -14.48 -3.87
N PRO A 72 -4.04 -15.30 -4.92
CA PRO A 72 -2.86 -15.10 -5.79
C PRO A 72 -2.81 -13.72 -6.47
N ASN A 73 -3.96 -13.08 -6.67
CA ASN A 73 -4.11 -11.72 -7.22
C ASN A 73 -4.21 -10.65 -6.12
N GLY A 74 -4.16 -11.04 -4.85
CA GLY A 74 -4.24 -10.15 -3.70
C GLY A 74 -3.05 -9.21 -3.61
N GLN A 75 -3.33 -7.93 -3.48
CA GLN A 75 -2.33 -6.89 -3.35
C GLN A 75 -2.79 -5.84 -2.34
N VAL A 76 -1.86 -5.20 -1.65
CA VAL A 76 -2.14 -4.00 -0.87
C VAL A 76 -1.77 -2.79 -1.71
N VAL A 77 -2.68 -1.83 -1.78
CA VAL A 77 -2.48 -0.54 -2.45
C VAL A 77 -2.38 0.54 -1.39
N PHE A 78 -1.32 1.32 -1.44
CA PHE A 78 -1.13 2.48 -0.57
C PHE A 78 -1.32 3.75 -1.39
N HIS A 79 -2.09 4.68 -0.85
CA HIS A 79 -2.31 6.03 -1.37
C HIS A 79 -1.55 7.00 -0.46
N VAL A 80 -0.43 7.52 -0.94
CA VAL A 80 0.51 8.30 -0.13
C VAL A 80 0.55 9.72 -0.65
N PRO A 81 0.03 10.71 0.10
CA PRO A 81 0.03 12.11 -0.31
C PRO A 81 1.45 12.64 -0.55
N VAL A 82 1.62 13.40 -1.64
CA VAL A 82 2.87 14.09 -1.94
C VAL A 82 2.85 15.46 -1.27
N THR A 83 3.85 15.72 -0.42
CA THR A 83 3.98 16.98 0.32
C THR A 83 5.04 17.91 -0.24
N GLY A 84 5.87 17.42 -1.17
CA GLY A 84 6.90 18.22 -1.84
C GLY A 84 7.46 17.49 -3.07
N THR A 85 7.85 18.26 -4.09
CA THR A 85 8.18 17.71 -5.42
C THR A 85 9.57 18.04 -5.95
N SER A 86 10.34 18.89 -5.29
CA SER A 86 11.65 19.33 -5.79
C SER A 86 12.73 19.25 -4.71
N PRO A 87 13.90 18.67 -5.02
CA PRO A 87 14.26 17.86 -6.20
C PRO A 87 13.77 16.42 -6.13
N THR A 88 13.06 16.05 -5.06
CA THR A 88 12.58 14.68 -4.77
C THR A 88 11.10 14.70 -4.42
N VAL A 89 10.40 13.58 -4.63
CA VAL A 89 9.00 13.43 -4.22
C VAL A 89 8.96 13.06 -2.74
N LYS A 90 8.42 13.95 -1.91
CA LYS A 90 8.38 13.83 -0.44
C LYS A 90 6.99 13.46 0.03
N HIS A 91 6.90 12.63 1.07
CA HIS A 91 5.65 12.15 1.66
C HIS A 91 5.68 12.37 3.19
N GLN A 92 5.83 13.63 3.57
CA GLN A 92 5.92 14.02 4.99
C GLN A 92 4.62 13.67 5.74
N GLY A 93 4.74 13.12 6.93
CA GLY A 93 3.60 12.73 7.76
C GLY A 93 2.94 11.41 7.32
N SER A 94 3.52 10.68 6.36
CA SER A 94 3.04 9.37 5.95
C SER A 94 3.97 8.27 6.45
N THR A 95 3.39 7.14 6.87
CA THR A 95 4.12 5.97 7.36
C THR A 95 3.55 4.70 6.73
N LEU A 96 4.42 3.86 6.19
CA LEU A 96 4.09 2.48 5.82
C LEU A 96 4.50 1.57 6.98
N VAL A 97 3.61 0.67 7.39
CA VAL A 97 3.82 -0.22 8.53
C VAL A 97 3.73 -1.67 8.07
N LEU A 98 4.72 -2.45 8.48
CA LEU A 98 4.69 -3.91 8.45
C LEU A 98 4.52 -4.37 9.90
N PHE A 99 3.48 -5.13 10.18
CA PHE A 99 3.16 -5.59 11.52
C PHE A 99 3.03 -7.10 11.57
N ASN A 100 3.85 -7.77 12.38
CA ASN A 100 3.75 -9.21 12.63
C ASN A 100 2.83 -9.47 13.82
N THR A 101 1.65 -10.03 13.52
CA THR A 101 0.62 -10.36 14.50
C THR A 101 1.01 -11.50 15.45
N ASN A 102 1.94 -12.39 15.02
CA ASN A 102 2.36 -13.53 15.83
C ASN A 102 3.34 -13.14 16.96
N GLY A 103 4.09 -12.04 16.77
CA GLY A 103 5.12 -11.60 17.70
C GLY A 103 4.92 -10.20 18.26
N ASP A 104 3.81 -9.53 17.90
CA ASP A 104 3.52 -8.13 18.26
C ASP A 104 4.72 -7.19 17.93
N ARG A 105 5.27 -7.37 16.72
CA ARG A 105 6.44 -6.62 16.25
C ARG A 105 6.09 -5.82 15.02
N GLN A 106 6.66 -4.64 14.90
CA GLN A 106 6.42 -3.81 13.72
C GLN A 106 7.70 -3.16 13.20
N VAL A 107 7.70 -2.91 11.90
CA VAL A 107 8.68 -2.06 11.22
C VAL A 107 7.93 -0.94 10.53
N GLU A 108 8.34 0.29 10.80
CA GLU A 108 7.76 1.50 10.23
C GLU A 108 8.73 2.14 9.26
N LEU A 109 8.21 2.56 8.11
CA LEU A 109 8.93 3.37 7.11
C LEU A 109 8.28 4.76 7.10
N LEU A 110 8.90 5.70 7.82
CA LEU A 110 8.36 7.03 8.03
C LEU A 110 8.89 8.01 6.97
N ASN A 111 8.01 8.91 6.55
CA ASN A 111 8.33 10.03 5.66
C ASN A 111 9.07 9.60 4.39
N PRO A 112 8.54 8.69 3.57
CA PRO A 112 9.23 8.22 2.39
C PRO A 112 9.59 9.37 1.44
N VAL A 113 10.78 9.30 0.86
CA VAL A 113 11.28 10.26 -0.13
C VAL A 113 11.75 9.50 -1.35
N ILE A 114 11.15 9.78 -2.51
CA ILE A 114 11.50 9.15 -3.78
C ILE A 114 12.44 10.09 -4.55
N ASP A 115 13.66 9.64 -4.81
CA ASP A 115 14.59 10.30 -5.72
C ASP A 115 14.64 9.50 -7.03
N LEU A 116 13.89 9.95 -8.01
CA LEU A 116 13.82 9.32 -9.33
C LEU A 116 15.13 9.48 -10.13
N ARG A 117 15.92 10.51 -9.84
CA ARG A 117 17.20 10.76 -10.52
C ARG A 117 18.24 9.71 -10.13
N THR A 118 18.30 9.37 -8.86
CA THR A 118 19.25 8.35 -8.33
C THR A 118 18.64 6.96 -8.28
N GLY A 119 17.32 6.83 -8.46
CA GLY A 119 16.62 5.56 -8.36
C GLY A 119 16.59 5.00 -6.94
N VAL A 120 16.42 5.86 -5.93
CA VAL A 120 16.43 5.48 -4.51
C VAL A 120 15.20 6.02 -3.80
N VAL A 121 14.58 5.18 -2.99
CA VAL A 121 13.60 5.60 -1.99
C VAL A 121 14.25 5.55 -0.62
N ARG A 122 14.21 6.65 0.10
CA ARG A 122 14.69 6.75 1.48
C ARG A 122 13.52 6.90 2.44
N ALA A 123 13.64 6.32 3.62
CA ALA A 123 12.70 6.53 4.71
C ALA A 123 13.44 6.44 6.05
N THR A 124 12.86 6.96 7.11
CA THR A 124 13.30 6.67 8.48
C THR A 124 12.72 5.32 8.88
N VAL A 125 13.58 4.39 9.31
CA VAL A 125 13.15 3.07 9.75
C VAL A 125 12.99 3.05 11.26
N GLY A 126 11.76 2.82 11.72
CA GLY A 126 11.40 2.88 13.14
C GLY A 126 11.39 4.30 13.71
N THR A 127 10.91 4.43 14.95
CA THR A 127 10.84 5.72 15.65
C THR A 127 12.24 6.16 16.10
N GLY A 128 12.67 7.34 15.62
CA GLY A 128 13.99 7.89 15.97
C GLY A 128 15.18 7.27 15.22
N GLY A 129 14.92 6.42 14.23
CA GLY A 129 15.95 5.85 13.39
C GLY A 129 16.57 6.83 12.39
N ALA A 130 17.68 6.44 11.77
CA ALA A 130 18.29 7.22 10.69
C ALA A 130 17.51 7.06 9.38
N THR A 131 17.46 8.13 8.57
CA THR A 131 16.95 8.06 7.20
C THR A 131 17.92 7.25 6.34
N THR A 132 17.46 6.14 5.82
CA THR A 132 18.27 5.23 5.01
C THR A 132 17.60 4.91 3.67
N ALA A 133 18.34 4.33 2.73
CA ALA A 133 17.77 3.79 1.50
C ALA A 133 16.99 2.52 1.84
N VAL A 134 15.68 2.52 1.62
CA VAL A 134 14.80 1.37 1.88
C VAL A 134 14.43 0.61 0.62
N PHE A 135 14.32 1.33 -0.51
CA PHE A 135 14.10 0.70 -1.82
C PHE A 135 15.04 1.26 -2.88
N ARG A 136 15.29 0.43 -3.90
CA ARG A 136 15.88 0.82 -5.17
C ARG A 136 14.80 0.85 -6.24
N ILE A 137 15.01 1.69 -7.25
CA ILE A 137 14.16 1.78 -8.45
C ILE A 137 15.03 1.39 -9.64
N PRO A 138 15.21 0.10 -9.93
CA PRO A 138 16.15 -0.36 -10.96
C PRO A 138 15.79 0.14 -12.36
N ASN A 139 14.54 0.49 -12.60
CA ASN A 139 14.07 1.03 -13.86
C ASN A 139 13.97 2.57 -13.89
N ALA A 140 14.51 3.29 -12.91
CA ALA A 140 14.38 4.76 -12.80
C ALA A 140 14.74 5.50 -14.12
N LYS A 141 15.84 5.12 -14.76
CA LYS A 141 16.27 5.72 -16.03
C LYS A 141 15.32 5.49 -17.22
N LYS A 142 14.40 4.53 -17.10
CA LYS A 142 13.42 4.20 -18.16
C LYS A 142 12.06 4.88 -17.90
N LEU A 143 11.86 5.45 -16.74
CA LEU A 143 10.63 6.14 -16.37
C LEU A 143 10.57 7.46 -17.14
N LYS A 144 9.44 7.69 -17.81
CA LYS A 144 9.20 8.92 -18.56
C LYS A 144 8.03 9.65 -17.92
N PRO A 145 8.24 10.86 -17.36
CA PRO A 145 7.15 11.71 -16.95
C PRO A 145 6.30 12.09 -18.17
N VAL A 146 4.99 12.02 -18.01
CA VAL A 146 4.02 12.49 -19.01
C VAL A 146 3.22 13.62 -18.37
N THR A 147 3.20 14.79 -19.01
CA THR A 147 2.44 15.95 -18.53
C THR A 147 1.30 16.23 -19.48
N ALA A 148 0.09 16.28 -18.96
CA ALA A 148 -1.12 16.68 -19.65
C ALA A 148 -2.02 17.46 -18.68
N ASP A 149 -2.62 18.53 -19.15
CA ASP A 149 -3.59 19.36 -18.39
C ASP A 149 -3.08 19.79 -16.99
N GLY A 150 -1.80 20.14 -16.91
CA GLY A 150 -1.18 20.55 -15.63
C GLY A 150 -0.86 19.41 -14.67
N VAL A 151 -1.10 18.16 -15.07
CA VAL A 151 -0.82 16.96 -14.29
C VAL A 151 0.39 16.24 -14.87
N THR A 152 1.40 15.97 -14.04
CA THR A 152 2.54 15.13 -14.42
C THR A 152 2.38 13.75 -13.80
N THR A 153 2.40 12.71 -14.62
CA THR A 153 2.35 11.31 -14.19
C THR A 153 3.65 10.58 -14.49
N ILE A 154 4.10 9.76 -13.54
CA ILE A 154 5.26 8.86 -13.69
C ILE A 154 4.77 7.48 -13.27
N LYS A 155 4.75 6.53 -14.20
CA LYS A 155 4.14 5.21 -13.98
C LYS A 155 5.16 4.08 -13.97
N GLY A 156 4.87 3.04 -13.15
CA GLY A 156 5.58 1.79 -13.16
C GLY A 156 6.98 1.82 -12.53
N ALA A 157 7.22 2.69 -11.54
CA ALA A 157 8.46 2.65 -10.77
C ALA A 157 8.51 1.35 -9.95
N ARG A 158 9.46 0.47 -10.26
CA ARG A 158 9.64 -0.81 -9.54
C ARG A 158 10.42 -0.57 -8.27
N LEU A 159 9.85 -0.91 -7.11
CA LEU A 159 10.47 -0.78 -5.80
C LEU A 159 11.02 -2.13 -5.37
N THR A 160 12.34 -2.27 -5.34
CA THR A 160 13.00 -3.47 -4.81
C THR A 160 13.68 -3.16 -3.49
N LEU A 161 13.72 -4.10 -2.54
CA LEU A 161 14.41 -3.90 -1.26
C LEU A 161 15.86 -3.50 -1.50
N ALA A 162 16.31 -2.44 -0.84
CA ALA A 162 17.70 -2.00 -0.93
C ALA A 162 18.63 -2.98 -0.17
N PRO A 163 19.92 -3.04 -0.51
CA PRO A 163 20.88 -3.90 0.17
C PRO A 163 20.89 -3.69 1.69
N GLY A 164 20.81 -4.79 2.44
CA GLY A 164 20.78 -4.82 3.91
C GLY A 164 19.41 -4.57 4.52
N VAL A 165 18.43 -4.10 3.76
CA VAL A 165 17.09 -3.76 4.29
C VAL A 165 16.27 -5.01 4.58
N GLY A 166 16.39 -6.05 3.76
CA GLY A 166 15.69 -7.30 3.98
C GLY A 166 15.94 -7.85 5.39
N GLY A 167 17.21 -8.00 5.76
CA GLY A 167 17.59 -8.49 7.09
C GLY A 167 17.15 -7.59 8.24
N VAL A 168 17.14 -6.26 8.05
CA VAL A 168 16.63 -5.31 9.07
C VAL A 168 15.13 -5.50 9.27
N VAL A 169 14.36 -5.65 8.19
CA VAL A 169 12.91 -5.86 8.25
C VAL A 169 12.61 -7.23 8.86
N GLU A 170 13.29 -8.29 8.44
CA GLU A 170 13.15 -9.64 8.99
C GLU A 170 13.40 -9.66 10.50
N SER A 171 14.52 -9.09 10.93
CA SER A 171 14.88 -9.00 12.36
C SER A 171 13.87 -8.18 13.15
N GLY A 172 13.46 -7.03 12.61
CA GLY A 172 12.47 -6.16 13.26
C GLY A 172 11.10 -6.82 13.42
N LEU A 173 10.71 -7.65 12.46
CA LEU A 173 9.45 -8.41 12.50
C LEU A 173 9.57 -9.77 13.20
N GLY A 174 10.79 -10.25 13.49
CA GLY A 174 11.01 -11.59 14.01
C GLY A 174 10.73 -12.69 12.98
N LEU A 175 10.93 -12.41 11.72
CA LEU A 175 10.83 -13.37 10.64
C LEU A 175 12.13 -14.20 10.51
N PRO A 176 12.05 -15.43 9.97
CA PRO A 176 13.24 -16.19 9.61
C PRO A 176 14.13 -15.42 8.63
N SER A 177 15.44 -15.56 8.76
CA SER A 177 16.39 -14.99 7.80
C SER A 177 16.15 -15.52 6.39
N GLY A 178 16.18 -14.64 5.40
CA GLY A 178 15.90 -14.97 4.00
C GLY A 178 14.42 -14.95 3.60
N SER A 179 13.53 -14.55 4.51
CA SER A 179 12.09 -14.36 4.19
C SER A 179 11.86 -13.19 3.22
N LEU A 180 12.71 -12.16 3.29
CA LEU A 180 12.67 -10.95 2.45
C LEU A 180 14.07 -10.62 1.91
N PRO A 181 14.61 -11.39 0.96
CA PRO A 181 15.95 -11.15 0.44
C PRO A 181 16.10 -9.75 -0.16
N ASP A 182 17.30 -9.18 -0.05
CA ASP A 182 17.64 -7.94 -0.74
C ASP A 182 17.35 -8.04 -2.25
N GLY A 183 16.86 -6.96 -2.85
CA GLY A 183 16.47 -6.96 -4.26
C GLY A 183 15.09 -7.57 -4.54
N THR A 184 14.39 -8.13 -3.54
CA THR A 184 13.00 -8.57 -3.70
C THR A 184 12.14 -7.44 -4.23
N LEU A 185 11.36 -7.69 -5.30
CA LEU A 185 10.37 -6.75 -5.78
C LEU A 185 9.27 -6.59 -4.73
N PHE A 186 9.27 -5.46 -4.06
CA PHE A 186 8.30 -5.17 -3.01
C PHE A 186 6.99 -4.61 -3.58
N ALA A 187 7.11 -3.64 -4.51
CA ALA A 187 5.95 -2.94 -5.05
C ALA A 187 6.25 -2.29 -6.41
N THR A 188 5.19 -1.78 -7.03
CA THR A 188 5.27 -0.77 -8.08
C THR A 188 4.66 0.54 -7.58
N ALA A 189 5.20 1.67 -8.01
CA ALA A 189 4.69 2.99 -7.65
C ALA A 189 4.37 3.81 -8.89
N ASP A 190 3.22 4.47 -8.86
CA ASP A 190 2.79 5.49 -9.80
C ASP A 190 2.69 6.82 -9.07
N VAL A 191 3.35 7.85 -9.61
CA VAL A 191 3.37 9.19 -9.02
C VAL A 191 2.56 10.14 -9.89
N THR A 192 1.61 10.84 -9.27
CA THR A 192 0.82 11.91 -9.90
C THR A 192 1.13 13.22 -9.21
N LEU A 193 1.58 14.22 -9.96
CA LEU A 193 1.92 15.54 -9.47
C LEU A 193 1.02 16.57 -10.14
N GLN A 194 0.34 17.36 -9.34
CA GLN A 194 -0.45 18.50 -9.82
C GLN A 194 0.45 19.73 -9.97
N ALA A 195 0.29 20.50 -11.03
CA ALA A 195 0.91 21.81 -11.12
C ALA A 195 0.43 22.68 -9.95
N LYS A 196 1.34 23.37 -9.31
CA LYS A 196 0.93 24.42 -8.36
C LYS A 196 0.36 25.57 -9.17
N GLY A 197 -0.93 25.82 -8.98
CA GLY A 197 -1.56 27.06 -9.47
C GLY A 197 -0.94 28.30 -8.81
#